data_4e794e224dc44bb97862e6ff4e5b3385
#
_entry.id   4e794e224dc44bb97862e6ff4e5b3385
#
_cell.length_a   1.000
_cell.length_b   1.000
_cell.length_c   1.000
_cell.angle_alpha   90.00
_cell.angle_beta   90.00
_cell.angle_gamma   90.00
#
_symmetry.space_group_name_H-M   'P 1'
#
loop_
_entity.id
_entity.type
_entity.pdbx_description
1 polymer ?
#
loop_
_entity_poly.entity_id
_entity_poly.type
_entity_poly.pdbx_seq_one_letter_code
_entity_poly.pdbx_strand_id
1 'polypeptide(L)'
;MKVAVLGSGSRGNAIALRAEGTTVLIDAGFGLRALAKRAARANVMLDPMAAIALTHEHGDHVRGAAALAHRYGCPVLASPGTLEGVRLDGITTVPLLPHESRHAGPFRIEAARTSHDATEPVALTITSRTGTKVGVAYDLGRATAAVRYLLRDCTVLILEANHDEVMLQTGPYPATVRHRILGSTGHLSNRCAAELAAEVWSPALEVVVLVHVSERCNRVELARDTMARALRQKGFSGKLLVAGQDEPLPAFTTPKVSQLPLDLPESPGPPSPSRTEAPTPASYE
;
A
#
# COMPACT_ATOMS: atom_id res chain seq x y z
N MET A 1 13.72 -3.16 -1.83
CA MET A 1 12.48 -3.41 -2.60
C MET A 1 12.46 -2.51 -3.83
N LYS A 2 11.99 -2.98 -4.98
CA LYS A 2 11.78 -2.18 -6.19
C LYS A 2 10.31 -1.78 -6.27
N VAL A 3 10.02 -0.51 -6.49
CA VAL A 3 8.66 0.07 -6.50
C VAL A 3 8.41 0.71 -7.85
N ALA A 4 7.25 0.43 -8.46
CA ALA A 4 6.82 1.05 -9.72
C ALA A 4 5.33 1.37 -9.67
N VAL A 5 4.94 2.62 -9.90
CA VAL A 5 3.55 2.99 -10.14
C VAL A 5 3.30 2.87 -11.64
N LEU A 6 2.51 1.86 -12.02
CA LEU A 6 2.24 1.53 -13.43
C LEU A 6 1.19 2.44 -14.06
N GLY A 7 0.48 3.19 -13.25
CA GLY A 7 -0.48 4.21 -13.59
C GLY A 7 -1.39 4.49 -12.42
N SER A 8 -1.87 5.73 -12.30
CA SER A 8 -2.77 6.11 -11.22
C SER A 8 -3.72 7.24 -11.65
N GLY A 9 -5.01 7.03 -11.39
CA GLY A 9 -6.11 7.91 -11.73
C GLY A 9 -7.36 7.14 -12.14
N SER A 10 -8.43 7.84 -12.44
CA SER A 10 -9.78 7.29 -12.71
C SER A 10 -9.90 6.34 -13.92
N ARG A 11 -8.84 6.17 -14.72
CA ARG A 11 -8.84 5.23 -15.85
C ARG A 11 -8.13 3.92 -15.55
N GLY A 12 -7.46 3.81 -14.40
CA GLY A 12 -6.83 2.59 -13.91
C GLY A 12 -5.68 2.89 -12.95
N ASN A 13 -5.60 2.06 -11.92
CA ASN A 13 -4.58 2.11 -10.88
C ASN A 13 -3.85 0.76 -10.82
N ALA A 14 -2.53 0.78 -10.72
CA ALA A 14 -1.73 -0.40 -10.46
C ALA A 14 -0.33 -0.01 -9.96
N ILE A 15 0.13 -0.69 -8.91
CA ILE A 15 1.45 -0.50 -8.32
C ILE A 15 2.12 -1.87 -8.22
N ALA A 16 3.34 -2.01 -8.76
CA ALA A 16 4.13 -3.23 -8.65
C ALA A 16 5.24 -3.06 -7.61
N LEU A 17 5.30 -3.97 -6.65
CA LEU A 17 6.34 -4.06 -5.63
C LEU A 17 7.12 -5.36 -5.83
N ARG A 18 8.43 -5.27 -6.11
CA ARG A 18 9.27 -6.43 -6.36
C ARG A 18 10.38 -6.56 -5.33
N ALA A 19 10.48 -7.74 -4.72
CA ALA A 19 11.56 -8.11 -3.80
C ALA A 19 11.88 -9.59 -3.96
N GLU A 20 13.13 -9.96 -3.75
CA GLU A 20 13.60 -11.37 -3.77
C GLU A 20 13.11 -12.16 -4.99
N GLY A 21 13.14 -11.52 -6.16
CA GLY A 21 12.78 -12.17 -7.42
C GLY A 21 11.28 -12.33 -7.70
N THR A 22 10.38 -11.90 -6.79
CA THR A 22 8.93 -12.00 -7.00
C THR A 22 8.22 -10.65 -6.82
N THR A 23 6.98 -10.53 -7.29
CA THR A 23 6.20 -9.29 -7.32
C THR A 23 4.87 -9.46 -6.60
N VAL A 24 4.47 -8.46 -5.83
CA VAL A 24 3.08 -8.21 -5.43
C VAL A 24 2.55 -7.05 -6.25
N LEU A 25 1.38 -7.21 -6.83
CA LEU A 25 0.66 -6.14 -7.52
C LEU A 25 -0.40 -5.58 -6.59
N ILE A 26 -0.43 -4.26 -6.42
CA ILE A 26 -1.50 -3.55 -5.71
C ILE A 26 -2.39 -2.93 -6.75
N ASP A 27 -3.64 -3.31 -6.73
CA ASP A 27 -4.68 -3.06 -7.71
C ASP A 27 -4.32 -3.51 -9.14
N ALA A 28 -5.34 -3.74 -9.93
CA ALA A 28 -5.26 -4.29 -11.27
C ALA A 28 -6.23 -3.59 -12.22
N GLY A 29 -6.22 -2.26 -12.21
CA GLY A 29 -7.14 -1.42 -12.99
C GLY A 29 -6.92 -1.46 -14.50
N PHE A 30 -5.87 -2.15 -14.97
CA PHE A 30 -5.54 -2.30 -16.38
C PHE A 30 -5.68 -3.76 -16.84
N GLY A 31 -6.16 -3.96 -18.07
CA GLY A 31 -6.15 -5.29 -18.69
C GLY A 31 -4.71 -5.80 -18.92
N LEU A 32 -4.57 -7.12 -19.06
CA LEU A 32 -3.29 -7.84 -19.12
C LEU A 32 -2.26 -7.22 -20.08
N ARG A 33 -2.66 -6.92 -21.34
CA ARG A 33 -1.73 -6.34 -22.35
C ARG A 33 -1.26 -4.93 -21.95
N ALA A 34 -2.19 -4.10 -21.46
CA ALA A 34 -1.87 -2.73 -21.04
C ALA A 34 -0.94 -2.73 -19.84
N LEU A 35 -1.19 -3.61 -18.84
CA LEU A 35 -0.35 -3.73 -17.68
C LEU A 35 1.06 -4.22 -18.02
N ALA A 36 1.17 -5.24 -18.88
CA ALA A 36 2.47 -5.74 -19.34
C ALA A 36 3.30 -4.67 -20.06
N LYS A 37 2.67 -3.86 -20.94
CA LYS A 37 3.32 -2.74 -21.61
C LYS A 37 3.81 -1.69 -20.62
N ARG A 38 2.99 -1.36 -19.61
CA ARG A 38 3.33 -0.39 -18.56
C ARG A 38 4.47 -0.89 -17.68
N ALA A 39 4.46 -2.18 -17.30
CA ALA A 39 5.52 -2.80 -16.52
C ALA A 39 6.86 -2.80 -17.27
N ALA A 40 6.84 -3.10 -18.56
CA ALA A 40 8.04 -3.02 -19.41
C ALA A 40 8.60 -1.60 -19.48
N ARG A 41 7.74 -0.57 -19.66
CA ARG A 41 8.14 0.84 -19.69
C ARG A 41 8.67 1.32 -18.33
N ALA A 42 8.09 0.82 -17.22
CA ALA A 42 8.57 1.10 -15.88
C ALA A 42 9.85 0.32 -15.52
N ASN A 43 10.30 -0.60 -16.37
CA ASN A 43 11.43 -1.50 -16.10
C ASN A 43 11.21 -2.33 -14.81
N VAL A 44 10.03 -2.95 -14.67
CA VAL A 44 9.73 -3.89 -13.59
C VAL A 44 9.15 -5.19 -14.17
N MET A 45 9.62 -6.32 -13.64
CA MET A 45 9.10 -7.65 -14.00
C MET A 45 7.90 -7.95 -13.11
N LEU A 46 6.83 -8.48 -13.71
CA LEU A 46 5.64 -8.94 -12.99
C LEU A 46 5.73 -10.42 -12.59
N ASP A 47 6.49 -11.21 -13.36
CA ASP A 47 6.63 -12.65 -13.15
C ASP A 47 7.94 -12.99 -12.41
N PRO A 48 7.91 -13.93 -11.45
CA PRO A 48 6.75 -14.51 -10.82
C PRO A 48 5.96 -13.51 -9.97
N MET A 49 4.64 -13.69 -9.88
CA MET A 49 3.74 -12.87 -9.08
C MET A 49 3.27 -13.64 -7.84
N ALA A 50 3.55 -13.11 -6.65
CA ALA A 50 3.17 -13.75 -5.39
C ALA A 50 1.68 -13.57 -5.09
N ALA A 51 1.12 -12.40 -5.43
CA ALA A 51 -0.28 -12.06 -5.19
C ALA A 51 -0.70 -10.78 -5.91
N ILE A 52 -2.01 -10.59 -6.04
CA ILE A 52 -2.65 -9.30 -6.32
C ILE A 52 -3.39 -8.86 -5.06
N ALA A 53 -3.07 -7.71 -4.51
CA ALA A 53 -3.78 -7.12 -3.37
C ALA A 53 -4.68 -6.00 -3.87
N LEU A 54 -5.98 -6.09 -3.63
CA LEU A 54 -6.96 -5.09 -4.06
C LEU A 54 -7.35 -4.19 -2.89
N THR A 55 -7.45 -2.89 -3.17
CA THR A 55 -7.87 -1.89 -2.19
C THR A 55 -9.39 -1.80 -2.06
N HIS A 56 -10.11 -1.88 -3.18
CA HIS A 56 -11.57 -1.87 -3.24
C HIS A 56 -12.07 -2.34 -4.64
N GLU A 57 -13.40 -2.51 -4.80
CA GLU A 57 -14.02 -3.16 -5.95
C GLU A 57 -14.27 -2.27 -7.18
N HIS A 58 -13.94 -0.98 -7.17
CA HIS A 58 -14.17 -0.11 -8.32
C HIS A 58 -13.40 -0.58 -9.57
N GLY A 59 -14.02 -0.41 -10.74
CA GLY A 59 -13.53 -0.98 -12.00
C GLY A 59 -12.13 -0.51 -12.40
N ASP A 60 -11.71 0.69 -12.03
CA ASP A 60 -10.36 1.22 -12.26
C ASP A 60 -9.31 0.66 -11.29
N HIS A 61 -9.72 -0.20 -10.36
CA HIS A 61 -8.84 -0.96 -9.46
C HIS A 61 -8.86 -2.47 -9.75
N VAL A 62 -9.96 -3.02 -10.28
CA VAL A 62 -10.12 -4.48 -10.36
C VAL A 62 -10.27 -5.05 -11.77
N ARG A 63 -10.44 -4.21 -12.81
CA ARG A 63 -10.77 -4.62 -14.18
C ARG A 63 -9.91 -5.76 -14.73
N GLY A 64 -8.65 -5.80 -14.40
CA GLY A 64 -7.70 -6.82 -14.85
C GLY A 64 -7.45 -7.95 -13.86
N ALA A 65 -7.99 -7.88 -12.64
CA ALA A 65 -7.61 -8.76 -11.53
C ALA A 65 -7.77 -10.25 -11.86
N ALA A 66 -8.94 -10.66 -12.36
CA ALA A 66 -9.18 -12.06 -12.71
C ALA A 66 -8.23 -12.57 -13.83
N ALA A 67 -8.09 -11.80 -14.91
CA ALA A 67 -7.23 -12.20 -16.03
C ALA A 67 -5.74 -12.29 -15.63
N LEU A 68 -5.28 -11.40 -14.75
CA LEU A 68 -3.92 -11.41 -14.22
C LEU A 68 -3.70 -12.56 -13.25
N ALA A 69 -4.63 -12.80 -12.33
CA ALA A 69 -4.56 -13.91 -11.38
C ALA A 69 -4.49 -15.26 -12.10
N HIS A 70 -5.33 -15.47 -13.12
CA HIS A 70 -5.24 -16.66 -13.98
C HIS A 70 -3.90 -16.75 -14.74
N ARG A 71 -3.45 -15.64 -15.32
CA ARG A 71 -2.20 -15.62 -16.12
C ARG A 71 -0.97 -15.97 -15.30
N TYR A 72 -0.93 -15.49 -14.05
CA TYR A 72 0.24 -15.67 -13.16
C TYR A 72 0.06 -16.79 -12.13
N GLY A 73 -1.11 -17.42 -12.06
CA GLY A 73 -1.41 -18.49 -11.11
C GLY A 73 -1.30 -18.03 -9.65
N CYS A 74 -1.68 -16.78 -9.35
CA CYS A 74 -1.50 -16.20 -8.04
C CYS A 74 -2.84 -15.89 -7.36
N PRO A 75 -2.88 -15.86 -6.01
CA PRO A 75 -4.08 -15.51 -5.26
C PRO A 75 -4.40 -14.01 -5.36
N VAL A 76 -5.68 -13.67 -5.14
CA VAL A 76 -6.16 -12.31 -4.93
C VAL A 76 -6.45 -12.10 -3.45
N LEU A 77 -5.86 -11.06 -2.88
CA LEU A 77 -6.03 -10.63 -1.50
C LEU A 77 -6.85 -9.35 -1.47
N ALA A 78 -7.93 -9.31 -0.70
CA ALA A 78 -8.73 -8.11 -0.48
C ALA A 78 -9.58 -8.24 0.79
N SER A 79 -10.22 -7.14 1.22
CA SER A 79 -11.24 -7.21 2.27
C SER A 79 -12.41 -8.11 1.83
N PRO A 80 -13.16 -8.73 2.78
CA PRO A 80 -14.31 -9.55 2.44
C PRO A 80 -15.33 -8.83 1.53
N GLY A 81 -15.69 -7.57 1.86
CA GLY A 81 -16.62 -6.80 1.05
C GLY A 81 -16.11 -6.51 -0.38
N THR A 82 -14.81 -6.28 -0.55
CA THR A 82 -14.21 -6.15 -1.89
C THR A 82 -14.25 -7.48 -2.64
N LEU A 83 -13.97 -8.62 -1.98
CA LEU A 83 -14.02 -9.94 -2.62
C LEU A 83 -15.44 -10.29 -3.11
N GLU A 84 -16.48 -9.91 -2.37
CA GLU A 84 -17.88 -10.07 -2.78
C GLU A 84 -18.25 -9.22 -4.00
N GLY A 85 -17.65 -8.03 -4.13
CA GLY A 85 -17.89 -7.09 -5.23
C GLY A 85 -17.13 -7.41 -6.53
N VAL A 86 -16.18 -8.35 -6.52
CA VAL A 86 -15.33 -8.66 -7.68
C VAL A 86 -15.56 -10.09 -8.16
N ARG A 87 -15.77 -10.24 -9.48
CA ARG A 87 -15.89 -11.60 -10.06
C ARG A 87 -14.51 -12.25 -10.18
N LEU A 88 -14.27 -13.29 -9.36
CA LEU A 88 -13.00 -14.03 -9.26
C LEU A 88 -13.21 -15.55 -9.41
N ASP A 89 -14.05 -15.97 -10.35
CA ASP A 89 -14.39 -17.37 -10.55
C ASP A 89 -13.13 -18.23 -10.81
N GLY A 90 -12.96 -19.30 -10.03
CA GLY A 90 -11.81 -20.20 -10.15
C GLY A 90 -10.47 -19.66 -9.67
N ILE A 91 -10.45 -18.49 -9.02
CA ILE A 91 -9.26 -17.86 -8.46
C ILE A 91 -9.21 -18.08 -6.94
N THR A 92 -8.04 -18.43 -6.44
CA THR A 92 -7.82 -18.48 -4.99
C THR A 92 -7.91 -17.08 -4.40
N THR A 93 -8.83 -16.87 -3.46
CA THR A 93 -8.99 -15.61 -2.74
C THR A 93 -8.55 -15.74 -1.29
N VAL A 94 -7.95 -14.69 -0.75
CA VAL A 94 -7.49 -14.62 0.65
C VAL A 94 -8.02 -13.34 1.28
N PRO A 95 -8.86 -13.43 2.33
CA PRO A 95 -9.38 -12.25 2.99
C PRO A 95 -8.28 -11.49 3.74
N LEU A 96 -8.24 -10.17 3.55
CA LEU A 96 -7.45 -9.21 4.32
C LEU A 96 -8.34 -8.60 5.39
N LEU A 97 -8.22 -9.08 6.61
CA LEU A 97 -8.97 -8.54 7.75
C LEU A 97 -8.17 -7.41 8.41
N PRO A 98 -8.83 -6.34 8.89
CA PRO A 98 -8.19 -5.34 9.73
C PRO A 98 -7.51 -6.00 10.94
N HIS A 99 -6.34 -5.52 11.32
CA HIS A 99 -5.52 -6.03 12.43
C HIS A 99 -4.88 -7.41 12.21
N GLU A 100 -5.05 -8.01 11.03
CA GLU A 100 -4.35 -9.22 10.64
C GLU A 100 -3.32 -8.92 9.56
N SER A 101 -2.26 -9.75 9.51
CA SER A 101 -1.32 -9.73 8.40
C SER A 101 -1.45 -10.99 7.55
N ARG A 102 -1.21 -10.85 6.26
CA ARG A 102 -1.10 -11.97 5.32
C ARG A 102 0.27 -11.99 4.68
N HIS A 103 0.75 -13.17 4.37
CA HIS A 103 2.03 -13.34 3.69
C HIS A 103 1.82 -13.77 2.23
N ALA A 104 2.56 -13.13 1.33
CA ALA A 104 2.62 -13.50 -0.09
C ALA A 104 4.09 -13.46 -0.54
N GLY A 105 4.72 -14.63 -0.66
CA GLY A 105 6.16 -14.72 -0.89
C GLY A 105 6.97 -14.02 0.22
N PRO A 106 7.87 -13.09 -0.13
CA PRO A 106 8.67 -12.34 0.84
C PRO A 106 7.94 -11.14 1.45
N PHE A 107 6.66 -10.96 1.17
CA PHE A 107 5.89 -9.79 1.59
C PHE A 107 4.93 -10.11 2.73
N ARG A 108 4.90 -9.24 3.74
CA ARG A 108 3.85 -9.16 4.74
C ARG A 108 2.93 -8.00 4.37
N ILE A 109 1.63 -8.29 4.27
CA ILE A 109 0.58 -7.36 3.83
C ILE A 109 -0.37 -7.13 4.99
N GLU A 110 -0.64 -5.87 5.30
CA GLU A 110 -1.57 -5.43 6.33
C GLU A 110 -2.53 -4.41 5.75
N ALA A 111 -3.76 -4.37 6.27
CA ALA A 111 -4.82 -3.49 5.79
C ALA A 111 -5.46 -2.69 6.93
N ALA A 112 -5.91 -1.48 6.61
CA ALA A 112 -6.78 -0.68 7.48
C ALA A 112 -7.93 -0.10 6.66
N ARG A 113 -9.14 -0.11 7.22
CA ARG A 113 -10.31 0.46 6.55
C ARG A 113 -10.14 1.94 6.28
N THR A 114 -10.47 2.34 5.05
CA THR A 114 -10.53 3.74 4.63
C THR A 114 -11.96 4.25 4.64
N SER A 115 -12.14 5.51 4.30
CA SER A 115 -13.45 6.15 4.13
C SER A 115 -13.60 6.50 2.64
N HIS A 116 -14.24 5.61 1.88
CA HIS A 116 -14.54 5.77 0.46
C HIS A 116 -15.92 5.19 0.12
N ASP A 117 -16.49 5.57 -1.02
CA ASP A 117 -17.79 5.09 -1.50
C ASP A 117 -17.72 3.69 -2.14
N ALA A 118 -17.14 2.75 -1.41
CA ALA A 118 -16.98 1.34 -1.75
C ALA A 118 -17.45 0.46 -0.57
N THR A 119 -17.61 -0.85 -0.79
CA THR A 119 -18.19 -1.78 0.20
C THR A 119 -17.30 -1.92 1.43
N GLU A 120 -16.01 -2.17 1.22
CA GLU A 120 -15.04 -2.32 2.33
C GLU A 120 -13.63 -1.89 1.88
N PRO A 121 -13.44 -0.59 1.58
CA PRO A 121 -12.19 -0.08 1.05
C PRO A 121 -11.09 -0.08 2.09
N VAL A 122 -9.84 -0.34 1.67
CA VAL A 122 -8.69 -0.42 2.56
C VAL A 122 -7.47 0.33 2.03
N ALA A 123 -6.70 0.93 2.94
CA ALA A 123 -5.30 1.25 2.72
C ALA A 123 -4.45 0.01 3.04
N LEU A 124 -3.28 -0.10 2.42
CA LEU A 124 -2.40 -1.26 2.56
C LEU A 124 -1.01 -0.85 3.01
N THR A 125 -0.34 -1.71 3.77
CA THR A 125 1.11 -1.70 3.88
C THR A 125 1.70 -3.03 3.44
N ILE A 126 2.81 -2.94 2.73
CA ILE A 126 3.55 -4.09 2.24
C ILE A 126 4.98 -4.00 2.76
N THR A 127 5.34 -4.94 3.60
CA THR A 127 6.68 -4.99 4.22
C THR A 127 7.45 -6.18 3.65
N SER A 128 8.66 -5.93 3.11
CA SER A 128 9.56 -6.99 2.68
C SER A 128 10.29 -7.62 3.86
N ARG A 129 10.90 -8.80 3.67
CA ARG A 129 11.76 -9.43 4.69
C ARG A 129 12.92 -8.55 5.13
N THR A 130 13.40 -7.65 4.27
CA THR A 130 14.48 -6.69 4.59
C THR A 130 13.99 -5.48 5.38
N GLY A 131 12.75 -5.45 5.85
CA GLY A 131 12.19 -4.37 6.66
C GLY A 131 11.69 -3.16 5.86
N THR A 132 11.87 -3.10 4.54
CA THR A 132 11.31 -2.01 3.74
C THR A 132 9.79 -2.06 3.79
N LYS A 133 9.14 -1.00 4.28
CA LYS A 133 7.69 -0.86 4.41
C LYS A 133 7.17 0.17 3.41
N VAL A 134 6.27 -0.24 2.54
CA VAL A 134 5.57 0.62 1.57
C VAL A 134 4.12 0.79 2.03
N GLY A 135 3.71 2.03 2.30
CA GLY A 135 2.32 2.39 2.58
C GLY A 135 1.63 2.86 1.31
N VAL A 136 0.40 2.39 1.09
CA VAL A 136 -0.43 2.77 -0.06
C VAL A 136 -1.79 3.19 0.45
N ALA A 137 -2.16 4.45 0.18
CA ALA A 137 -3.44 5.01 0.58
C ALA A 137 -3.92 6.00 -0.50
N TYR A 138 -4.91 5.60 -1.25
CA TYR A 138 -5.63 6.43 -2.22
C TYR A 138 -7.12 6.08 -2.18
N ASP A 139 -7.93 6.89 -2.83
CA ASP A 139 -9.38 6.81 -2.74
C ASP A 139 -9.85 6.84 -1.28
N LEU A 140 -9.55 7.95 -0.63
CA LEU A 140 -10.00 8.17 0.73
C LEU A 140 -10.45 9.62 0.93
N GLY A 141 -11.70 9.78 1.35
CA GLY A 141 -12.26 11.09 1.63
C GLY A 141 -11.71 11.72 2.92
N ARG A 142 -11.28 10.87 3.86
CA ARG A 142 -10.60 11.28 5.09
C ARG A 142 -9.70 10.17 5.62
N ALA A 143 -8.58 10.55 6.22
CA ALA A 143 -7.73 9.61 6.94
C ALA A 143 -8.35 9.22 8.29
N THR A 144 -8.58 7.93 8.51
CA THR A 144 -9.02 7.39 9.79
C THR A 144 -7.85 7.23 10.75
N ALA A 145 -8.10 7.05 12.06
CA ALA A 145 -7.05 6.74 13.02
C ALA A 145 -6.32 5.43 12.67
N ALA A 146 -7.04 4.43 12.15
CA ALA A 146 -6.47 3.16 11.71
C ALA A 146 -5.52 3.34 10.51
N VAL A 147 -5.89 4.17 9.52
CA VAL A 147 -5.02 4.51 8.39
C VAL A 147 -3.77 5.25 8.87
N ARG A 148 -3.90 6.24 9.75
CA ARG A 148 -2.75 6.94 10.33
C ARG A 148 -1.80 6.00 11.04
N TYR A 149 -2.33 5.08 11.83
CA TYR A 149 -1.53 4.08 12.54
C TYR A 149 -0.81 3.14 11.55
N LEU A 150 -1.53 2.64 10.55
CA LEU A 150 -0.99 1.73 9.52
C LEU A 150 0.19 2.34 8.78
N LEU A 151 0.09 3.63 8.41
CA LEU A 151 1.08 4.33 7.57
C LEU A 151 2.31 4.83 8.34
N ARG A 152 2.39 4.65 9.65
CA ARG A 152 3.59 5.01 10.42
C ARG A 152 4.79 4.19 9.99
N ASP A 153 5.95 4.80 10.08
CA ASP A 153 7.25 4.18 9.84
C ASP A 153 7.40 3.53 8.46
N CYS A 154 6.69 4.07 7.45
CA CYS A 154 6.89 3.66 6.08
C CYS A 154 8.20 4.22 5.53
N THR A 155 8.93 3.36 4.80
CA THR A 155 10.10 3.78 3.99
C THR A 155 9.64 4.51 2.73
N VAL A 156 8.52 4.08 2.15
CA VAL A 156 7.86 4.69 0.99
C VAL A 156 6.41 4.92 1.32
N LEU A 157 5.91 6.12 1.06
CA LEU A 157 4.50 6.47 1.18
C LEU A 157 3.94 6.81 -0.20
N ILE A 158 2.99 6.00 -0.68
CA ILE A 158 2.24 6.24 -1.90
C ILE A 158 0.86 6.75 -1.49
N LEU A 159 0.63 8.04 -1.71
CA LEU A 159 -0.50 8.75 -1.13
C LEU A 159 -1.26 9.55 -2.17
N GLU A 160 -2.59 9.50 -2.10
CA GLU A 160 -3.47 10.36 -2.88
C GLU A 160 -3.20 11.84 -2.61
N ALA A 161 -3.23 12.65 -3.70
CA ALA A 161 -3.33 14.11 -3.66
C ALA A 161 -4.27 14.52 -4.80
N ASN A 162 -5.57 14.28 -4.60
CA ASN A 162 -6.52 14.29 -5.72
C ASN A 162 -6.76 15.69 -6.28
N HIS A 163 -7.09 16.65 -5.44
CA HIS A 163 -7.55 17.96 -5.94
C HIS A 163 -6.96 19.13 -5.15
N ASP A 164 -6.84 20.24 -5.85
CA ASP A 164 -6.72 21.55 -5.23
C ASP A 164 -8.13 22.07 -4.90
N GLU A 165 -8.33 22.57 -3.68
CA GLU A 165 -9.64 22.96 -3.17
C GLU A 165 -10.26 24.12 -3.98
N VAL A 166 -9.44 25.08 -4.41
CA VAL A 166 -9.90 26.22 -5.21
C VAL A 166 -10.25 25.76 -6.63
N MET A 167 -9.38 24.98 -7.27
CA MET A 167 -9.63 24.46 -8.60
C MET A 167 -10.86 23.55 -8.65
N LEU A 168 -11.12 22.77 -7.59
CA LEU A 168 -12.33 21.95 -7.53
C LEU A 168 -13.59 22.83 -7.41
N GLN A 169 -13.57 23.86 -6.57
CA GLN A 169 -14.73 24.76 -6.39
C GLN A 169 -15.05 25.58 -7.64
N THR A 170 -14.03 26.05 -8.36
CA THR A 170 -14.16 26.88 -9.56
C THR A 170 -14.14 26.09 -10.87
N GLY A 171 -13.89 24.78 -10.78
CA GLY A 171 -13.69 23.88 -11.92
C GLY A 171 -14.97 23.45 -12.62
N PRO A 172 -14.84 22.65 -13.69
CA PRO A 172 -15.93 22.33 -14.62
C PRO A 172 -16.94 21.31 -14.08
N TYR A 173 -16.73 20.76 -12.89
CA TYR A 173 -17.62 19.73 -12.35
C TYR A 173 -18.96 20.31 -11.87
N PRO A 174 -20.10 19.61 -12.12
CA PRO A 174 -21.37 19.92 -11.48
C PRO A 174 -21.28 19.94 -9.96
N ALA A 175 -22.15 20.69 -9.29
CA ALA A 175 -22.16 20.80 -7.83
C ALA A 175 -22.26 19.44 -7.13
N THR A 176 -23.05 18.49 -7.64
CA THR A 176 -23.19 17.13 -7.12
C THR A 176 -21.87 16.36 -7.15
N VAL A 177 -21.10 16.48 -8.23
CA VAL A 177 -19.76 15.85 -8.34
C VAL A 177 -18.76 16.49 -7.38
N ARG A 178 -18.77 17.84 -7.28
CA ARG A 178 -17.92 18.55 -6.32
C ARG A 178 -18.20 18.13 -4.88
N HIS A 179 -19.49 18.05 -4.49
CA HIS A 179 -19.89 17.58 -3.16
C HIS A 179 -19.44 16.13 -2.88
N ARG A 180 -19.55 15.24 -3.88
CA ARG A 180 -19.07 13.88 -3.76
C ARG A 180 -17.55 13.86 -3.52
N ILE A 181 -16.77 14.58 -4.30
CA ILE A 181 -15.30 14.65 -4.16
C ILE A 181 -14.89 15.21 -2.79
N LEU A 182 -15.54 16.29 -2.33
CA LEU A 182 -15.27 16.93 -1.03
C LEU A 182 -15.82 16.15 0.16
N GLY A 183 -16.70 15.19 -0.08
CA GLY A 183 -17.35 14.40 0.97
C GLY A 183 -16.40 13.53 1.77
N SER A 184 -16.84 13.08 2.94
CA SER A 184 -16.04 12.22 3.81
C SER A 184 -15.70 10.86 3.20
N THR A 185 -16.36 10.47 2.12
CA THR A 185 -16.13 9.25 1.33
C THR A 185 -15.60 9.56 -0.08
N GLY A 186 -15.22 10.80 -0.35
CA GLY A 186 -14.67 11.25 -1.63
C GLY A 186 -13.17 11.06 -1.72
N HIS A 187 -12.43 12.16 -1.90
CA HIS A 187 -10.98 12.14 -2.13
C HIS A 187 -10.25 13.21 -1.31
N LEU A 188 -8.99 12.96 -0.95
CA LEU A 188 -8.15 13.94 -0.26
C LEU A 188 -7.79 15.11 -1.15
N SER A 189 -7.92 16.32 -0.61
CA SER A 189 -7.30 17.51 -1.20
C SER A 189 -5.78 17.46 -1.02
N ASN A 190 -5.05 18.28 -1.79
CA ASN A 190 -3.61 18.46 -1.64
C ASN A 190 -3.21 18.80 -0.19
N ARG A 191 -4.01 19.66 0.47
CA ARG A 191 -3.79 20.06 1.87
C ARG A 191 -3.98 18.89 2.82
N CYS A 192 -5.10 18.17 2.73
CA CYS A 192 -5.38 17.03 3.60
C CYS A 192 -4.37 15.90 3.42
N ALA A 193 -3.91 15.65 2.18
CA ALA A 193 -2.85 14.71 1.89
C ALA A 193 -1.52 15.12 2.53
N ALA A 194 -1.16 16.40 2.44
CA ALA A 194 0.06 16.93 3.05
C ALA A 194 0.03 16.89 4.58
N GLU A 195 -1.13 17.20 5.19
CA GLU A 195 -1.35 17.06 6.64
C GLU A 195 -1.17 15.60 7.08
N LEU A 196 -1.79 14.65 6.38
CA LEU A 196 -1.64 13.23 6.67
C LEU A 196 -0.18 12.77 6.56
N ALA A 197 0.51 13.14 5.47
CA ALA A 197 1.92 12.79 5.29
C ALA A 197 2.80 13.36 6.41
N ALA A 198 2.55 14.60 6.85
CA ALA A 198 3.26 15.24 7.95
C ALA A 198 2.96 14.60 9.33
N GLU A 199 1.75 14.07 9.53
CA GLU A 199 1.37 13.34 10.75
C GLU A 199 2.02 11.97 10.85
N VAL A 200 2.14 11.24 9.73
CA VAL A 200 2.70 9.88 9.70
C VAL A 200 4.20 9.87 9.41
N TRP A 201 4.79 11.05 9.22
CA TRP A 201 6.22 11.20 8.94
C TRP A 201 7.06 10.64 10.10
N SER A 202 8.11 9.93 9.74
CA SER A 202 9.18 9.52 10.63
C SER A 202 10.52 9.58 9.88
N PRO A 203 11.66 9.51 10.57
CA PRO A 203 12.98 9.45 9.93
C PRO A 203 13.19 8.28 8.96
N ALA A 204 12.34 7.26 9.03
CA ALA A 204 12.37 6.12 8.10
C ALA A 204 11.83 6.46 6.70
N LEU A 205 11.08 7.57 6.56
CA LEU A 205 10.46 7.95 5.29
C LEU A 205 11.49 8.53 4.33
N GLU A 206 11.71 7.85 3.22
CA GLU A 206 12.69 8.23 2.20
C GLU A 206 12.08 8.68 0.87
N VAL A 207 10.89 8.14 0.54
CA VAL A 207 10.22 8.47 -0.71
C VAL A 207 8.73 8.70 -0.45
N VAL A 208 8.20 9.80 -0.98
CA VAL A 208 6.75 10.03 -1.11
C VAL A 208 6.40 10.07 -2.58
N VAL A 209 5.38 9.30 -2.97
CA VAL A 209 4.82 9.29 -4.33
C VAL A 209 3.39 9.79 -4.25
N LEU A 210 3.11 10.92 -4.88
CA LEU A 210 1.75 11.40 -5.03
C LEU A 210 1.08 10.66 -6.18
N VAL A 211 -0.13 10.20 -5.93
CA VAL A 211 -0.94 9.41 -6.86
C VAL A 211 -2.37 9.96 -6.94
N HIS A 212 -3.14 9.47 -7.88
CA HIS A 212 -4.56 9.81 -8.07
C HIS A 212 -4.82 11.32 -8.20
N VAL A 213 -3.87 12.03 -8.85
CA VAL A 213 -3.93 13.47 -9.08
C VAL A 213 -4.95 13.77 -10.19
N SER A 214 -5.96 14.58 -9.90
CA SER A 214 -7.02 14.92 -10.86
C SER A 214 -6.48 15.73 -12.03
N GLU A 215 -6.77 15.30 -13.24
CA GLU A 215 -6.43 16.04 -14.47
C GLU A 215 -7.23 17.35 -14.64
N ARG A 216 -8.38 17.47 -13.96
CA ARG A 216 -9.29 18.61 -14.12
C ARG A 216 -9.29 19.60 -12.98
N CYS A 217 -9.05 19.12 -11.78
CA CYS A 217 -9.16 19.93 -10.55
C CYS A 217 -7.84 19.92 -9.75
N ASN A 218 -6.72 19.66 -10.43
CA ASN A 218 -5.41 19.76 -9.84
C ASN A 218 -4.33 20.09 -10.89
N ARG A 219 -3.14 20.40 -10.41
CA ARG A 219 -1.90 20.49 -11.18
C ARG A 219 -0.80 19.78 -10.40
N VAL A 220 0.06 19.10 -11.11
CA VAL A 220 1.19 18.36 -10.53
C VAL A 220 2.03 19.27 -9.62
N GLU A 221 2.27 20.51 -10.04
CA GLU A 221 3.06 21.49 -9.31
C GLU A 221 2.40 21.87 -7.97
N LEU A 222 1.07 22.11 -7.98
CA LEU A 222 0.32 22.45 -6.75
C LEU A 222 0.34 21.32 -5.75
N ALA A 223 0.08 20.09 -6.20
CA ALA A 223 0.13 18.91 -5.34
C ALA A 223 1.53 18.73 -4.75
N ARG A 224 2.57 18.78 -5.61
CA ARG A 224 3.97 18.62 -5.20
C ARG A 224 4.42 19.72 -4.23
N ASP A 225 4.13 20.99 -4.52
CA ASP A 225 4.61 22.12 -3.70
C ASP A 225 3.92 22.15 -2.34
N THR A 226 2.63 21.78 -2.28
CA THR A 226 1.89 21.66 -1.02
C THR A 226 2.49 20.56 -0.14
N MET A 227 2.70 19.37 -0.71
CA MET A 227 3.32 18.24 -0.01
C MET A 227 4.75 18.56 0.42
N ALA A 228 5.56 19.13 -0.48
CA ALA A 228 6.96 19.48 -0.20
C ALA A 228 7.09 20.49 0.95
N ARG A 229 6.17 21.46 1.04
CA ARG A 229 6.17 22.46 2.12
C ARG A 229 5.92 21.82 3.47
N ALA A 230 4.87 20.97 3.57
CA ALA A 230 4.52 20.30 4.81
C ALA A 230 5.62 19.34 5.29
N LEU A 231 6.18 18.54 4.38
CA LEU A 231 7.23 17.58 4.71
C LEU A 231 8.56 18.24 5.09
N ARG A 232 8.93 19.35 4.44
CA ARG A 232 10.15 20.13 4.83
C ARG A 232 10.05 20.65 6.25
N GLN A 233 8.87 21.08 6.71
CA GLN A 233 8.67 21.51 8.10
C GLN A 233 8.91 20.40 9.12
N LYS A 234 8.80 19.12 8.70
CA LYS A 234 9.12 17.94 9.51
C LYS A 234 10.58 17.48 9.39
N GLY A 235 11.37 18.10 8.53
CA GLY A 235 12.76 17.70 8.28
C GLY A 235 12.92 16.60 7.22
N PHE A 236 11.89 16.33 6.42
CA PHE A 236 12.00 15.39 5.31
C PHE A 236 12.98 15.89 4.23
N SER A 237 13.97 15.07 3.92
CA SER A 237 14.99 15.31 2.89
C SER A 237 14.97 14.27 1.77
N GLY A 238 13.98 13.37 1.79
CA GLY A 238 13.82 12.30 0.81
C GLY A 238 13.30 12.77 -0.55
N LYS A 239 12.91 11.81 -1.38
CA LYS A 239 12.39 12.07 -2.74
C LYS A 239 10.89 12.27 -2.74
N LEU A 240 10.41 13.31 -3.43
CA LEU A 240 9.00 13.52 -3.71
C LEU A 240 8.75 13.34 -5.20
N LEU A 241 7.94 12.34 -5.54
CA LEU A 241 7.59 11.95 -6.91
C LEU A 241 6.08 12.15 -7.13
N VAL A 242 5.68 12.30 -8.39
CA VAL A 242 4.26 12.34 -8.77
C VAL A 242 4.05 11.34 -9.91
N ALA A 243 3.10 10.44 -9.73
CA ALA A 243 2.75 9.47 -10.77
C ALA A 243 1.53 9.96 -11.56
N GLY A 244 1.57 9.74 -12.85
CA GLY A 244 0.48 10.10 -13.78
C GLY A 244 -0.38 8.90 -14.17
N GLN A 245 -1.46 9.23 -14.92
CA GLN A 245 -2.38 8.21 -15.42
C GLN A 245 -1.80 7.44 -16.63
N ASP A 246 -1.18 8.15 -17.57
CA ASP A 246 -0.85 7.55 -18.88
C ASP A 246 0.57 7.00 -18.94
N GLU A 247 1.51 7.68 -18.28
CA GLU A 247 2.89 7.27 -18.22
C GLU A 247 3.22 6.62 -16.88
N PRO A 248 3.73 5.37 -16.88
CA PRO A 248 4.18 4.74 -15.65
C PRO A 248 5.38 5.49 -15.08
N LEU A 249 5.43 5.60 -13.76
CA LEU A 249 6.61 6.10 -13.09
C LEU A 249 7.73 5.04 -13.21
N PRO A 250 8.94 5.41 -13.70
CA PRO A 250 10.06 4.49 -13.75
C PRO A 250 10.31 3.84 -12.40
N ALA A 251 10.55 2.54 -12.39
CA ALA A 251 10.78 1.82 -11.14
C ALA A 251 12.02 2.36 -10.43
N PHE A 252 11.89 2.58 -9.15
CA PHE A 252 12.98 2.96 -8.26
C PHE A 252 13.23 1.88 -7.21
N THR A 253 14.45 1.80 -6.71
CA THR A 253 14.82 0.90 -5.61
C THR A 253 14.86 1.70 -4.32
N THR A 254 14.21 1.19 -3.28
CA THR A 254 14.35 1.73 -1.93
C THR A 254 15.74 1.39 -1.40
N PRO A 255 16.37 2.28 -0.63
CA PRO A 255 17.58 1.92 0.09
C PRO A 255 17.36 0.68 0.97
N LYS A 256 18.44 -0.01 1.28
CA LYS A 256 18.39 -1.09 2.28
C LYS A 256 18.21 -0.42 3.64
N VAL A 257 17.16 -0.78 4.37
CA VAL A 257 17.07 -0.42 5.78
C VAL A 257 18.23 -1.12 6.48
N SER A 258 19.18 -0.35 7.01
CA SER A 258 20.18 -0.90 7.93
C SER A 258 19.42 -1.37 9.15
N GLN A 259 19.21 -2.66 9.29
CA GLN A 259 18.77 -3.20 10.56
C GLN A 259 19.89 -2.91 11.55
N LEU A 260 19.64 -2.04 12.51
CA LEU A 260 20.38 -2.09 13.76
C LEU A 260 20.17 -3.52 14.30
N PRO A 261 21.24 -4.26 14.68
CA PRO A 261 21.06 -5.54 15.30
C PRO A 261 20.11 -5.33 16.48
N LEU A 262 18.97 -5.99 16.47
CA LEU A 262 18.18 -6.16 17.68
C LEU A 262 18.98 -7.16 18.51
N ASP A 263 19.87 -6.66 19.36
CA ASP A 263 20.37 -7.40 20.51
C ASP A 263 19.20 -7.62 21.47
N LEU A 264 18.34 -8.57 21.10
CA LEU A 264 17.41 -9.13 22.06
C LEU A 264 18.25 -9.96 23.02
N PRO A 265 18.23 -9.68 24.34
CA PRO A 265 18.88 -10.55 25.31
C PRO A 265 18.29 -11.96 25.12
N GLU A 266 19.16 -12.95 24.97
CA GLU A 266 18.74 -14.35 24.89
C GLU A 266 17.82 -14.62 26.09
N SER A 267 16.62 -15.11 25.81
CA SER A 267 15.70 -15.55 26.86
C SER A 267 16.43 -16.60 27.68
N PRO A 268 16.48 -16.51 29.03
CA PRO A 268 17.09 -17.54 29.84
C PRO A 268 16.42 -18.87 29.50
N GLY A 269 17.22 -19.83 29.06
CA GLY A 269 16.76 -21.17 28.73
C GLY A 269 15.97 -21.78 29.90
N PRO A 270 15.10 -22.76 29.63
CA PRO A 270 14.33 -23.40 30.69
C PRO A 270 15.29 -24.01 31.72
N PRO A 271 14.94 -23.92 33.04
CA PRO A 271 15.77 -24.46 34.09
C PRO A 271 15.98 -25.95 33.86
N SER A 272 17.24 -26.37 33.98
CA SER A 272 17.62 -27.81 33.88
C SER A 272 16.80 -28.61 34.89
N PRO A 273 16.25 -29.78 34.53
CA PRO A 273 15.53 -30.61 35.49
C PRO A 273 16.49 -31.04 36.62
N SER A 274 16.09 -30.70 37.83
CA SER A 274 16.78 -31.17 39.06
C SER A 274 16.81 -32.68 39.07
N ARG A 275 18.01 -33.27 39.17
CA ARG A 275 18.20 -34.71 39.43
C ARG A 275 17.52 -35.02 40.77
N THR A 276 16.39 -35.70 40.73
CA THR A 276 15.85 -36.41 41.90
C THR A 276 16.73 -37.64 42.15
N GLU A 277 17.47 -37.64 43.26
CA GLU A 277 18.16 -38.81 43.75
C GLU A 277 17.14 -39.92 44.04
N ALA A 278 17.38 -41.10 43.50
CA ALA A 278 16.59 -42.27 43.77
C ALA A 278 16.82 -42.75 45.24
N PRO A 279 15.76 -43.14 45.95
CA PRO A 279 15.93 -43.65 47.31
C PRO A 279 16.64 -45.01 47.31
N THR A 280 17.64 -45.15 48.21
CA THR A 280 18.38 -46.37 48.48
C THR A 280 17.45 -47.47 49.02
N PRO A 281 17.52 -48.74 48.54
CA PRO A 281 16.69 -49.78 49.09
C PRO A 281 17.12 -50.16 50.47
N ALA A 282 16.16 -50.24 51.44
CA ALA A 282 16.35 -50.74 52.77
C ALA A 282 16.61 -52.25 52.78
N SER A 283 17.68 -52.65 53.42
CA SER A 283 17.99 -54.06 53.71
C SER A 283 17.08 -54.53 54.86
N TYR A 284 16.32 -55.59 54.63
CA TYR A 284 15.65 -56.35 55.67
C TYR A 284 16.61 -57.52 56.09
N GLU A 285 16.94 -57.52 57.38
CA GLU A 285 17.21 -58.70 58.16
C GLU A 285 15.95 -59.10 58.97
#